data_c2d17523e8478e02cb54724d40e5361d
#
_entry.id   c2d17523e8478e02cb54724d40e5361d
#
_cell.length_a   1.000
_cell.length_b   1.000
_cell.length_c   1.000
_cell.angle_alpha   90.00
_cell.angle_beta   90.00
_cell.angle_gamma   90.00
#
_symmetry.space_group_name_H-M   'P 1'
#
loop_
_entity.id
_entity.type
_entity.pdbx_description
1 polymer ?
#
loop_
_entity_poly.entity_id
_entity_poly.type
_entity_poly.pdbx_seq_one_letter_code
_entity_poly.pdbx_strand_id
1 'polypeptide(L)'
;MARTFIKKHRLFIIAVILFWLKVYIVQRFFFHVPTENVLQEMLLFINPLSAALLIFSISLFFSLKRRRVILLSISMIGSVIVYANLIYNRFFSDFITIPTLFQTKNMGDLGESIFTLIQVTDIFLFFDVLLLFLVIKRVRVSDDAVTKRQMSWLYVGTLALFAFNLVLSEIEHPQLLTKSFDRSMVVQNIGIFNYHLYDLILQTRVSTDKTFAKSDGFQEVDEYVQTLSSNPNRAYTGIAEGKNVFVISLESMQSFVLQHTLDGEPLTPFLNQIIEESYYFSNVYHQTGQGKTSDAEFLVANSLYPLPRGAVFFTNSDNEYNGLPKIVGEEGYYSVVFHSNDETFWNRDQMYDSLGYDRFYSSADFKIREEQTVGWGLKDMEMFTQSLDYLRELPKPFYAKFITLTNHFPYALDEEDAFIKKGNTSSETLNRYFMTVRYTDEALKLFFQQLKAENLYENSIFILYGDHYGISEYHNDALSEYLGKGITLYDTIQLQRVPMIIHIPGQEGKTIETIGGQIDIKPTILNLLGIDNENDVNFGEDLFSLERSNLVALRDGSFVSEDYVYTKQKCFERESGEEIEIEQCEPFIEEVQLQLDVSDRIIYGDLLKFYMK
;
A
#
# COMPACT_ATOMS: atom_id res chain seq x y z
N MET A 1 -21.08 10.38 45.33
CA MET A 1 -19.71 10.67 44.86
C MET A 1 -19.72 11.07 43.36
N ALA A 2 -20.28 10.29 42.44
CA ALA A 2 -20.35 10.60 41.01
C ALA A 2 -21.05 11.92 40.69
N ARG A 3 -22.25 12.20 41.22
CA ARG A 3 -22.97 13.46 41.00
C ARG A 3 -22.18 14.70 41.41
N THR A 4 -21.39 14.62 42.48
CA THR A 4 -20.54 15.71 42.96
C THR A 4 -19.33 15.93 42.07
N PHE A 5 -18.70 14.84 41.56
CA PHE A 5 -17.63 14.90 40.58
C PHE A 5 -18.10 15.57 39.28
N ILE A 6 -19.25 15.12 38.74
CA ILE A 6 -19.85 15.68 37.52
C ILE A 6 -20.10 17.19 37.64
N LYS A 7 -20.66 17.63 38.74
CA LYS A 7 -20.94 19.07 38.96
C LYS A 7 -19.65 19.91 39.05
N LYS A 8 -18.59 19.38 39.66
CA LYS A 8 -17.33 20.09 39.88
C LYS A 8 -16.44 20.11 38.62
N HIS A 9 -16.47 19.04 37.81
CA HIS A 9 -15.59 18.87 36.65
C HIS A 9 -16.34 18.90 35.31
N ARG A 10 -17.39 19.74 35.19
CA ARG A 10 -18.26 19.85 34.02
C ARG A 10 -17.49 20.07 32.71
N LEU A 11 -16.46 20.94 32.71
CA LEU A 11 -15.67 21.21 31.51
C LEU A 11 -14.92 19.98 31.00
N PHE A 12 -14.33 19.21 31.91
CA PHE A 12 -13.70 17.95 31.57
C PHE A 12 -14.69 16.97 30.94
N ILE A 13 -15.86 16.79 31.57
CA ILE A 13 -16.88 15.85 31.07
C ILE A 13 -17.42 16.28 29.71
N ILE A 14 -17.70 17.58 29.53
CA ILE A 14 -18.17 18.11 28.24
C ILE A 14 -17.10 17.90 27.16
N ALA A 15 -15.82 18.18 27.47
CA ALA A 15 -14.74 17.95 26.53
C ALA A 15 -14.64 16.48 26.11
N VAL A 16 -14.70 15.56 27.07
CA VAL A 16 -14.69 14.09 26.79
C VAL A 16 -15.87 13.70 25.91
N ILE A 17 -17.09 14.15 26.24
CA ILE A 17 -18.29 13.79 25.47
C ILE A 17 -18.21 14.32 24.04
N LEU A 18 -17.86 15.59 23.86
CA LEU A 18 -17.76 16.21 22.54
C LEU A 18 -16.74 15.48 21.66
N PHE A 19 -15.57 15.20 22.23
CA PHE A 19 -14.49 14.52 21.53
C PHE A 19 -14.84 13.06 21.21
N TRP A 20 -15.38 12.33 22.17
CA TRP A 20 -15.84 10.95 22.00
C TRP A 20 -16.86 10.82 20.87
N LEU A 21 -17.92 11.64 20.89
CA LEU A 21 -18.96 11.62 19.85
C LEU A 21 -18.40 11.95 18.48
N LYS A 22 -17.50 12.95 18.39
CA LYS A 22 -16.82 13.28 17.14
C LYS A 22 -16.04 12.08 16.59
N VAL A 23 -15.18 11.45 17.42
CA VAL A 23 -14.35 10.32 16.97
C VAL A 23 -15.21 9.16 16.53
N TYR A 24 -16.29 8.83 17.28
CA TYR A 24 -17.26 7.83 16.86
C TYR A 24 -17.87 8.15 15.49
N ILE A 25 -18.35 9.38 15.28
CA ILE A 25 -18.95 9.82 14.01
C ILE A 25 -17.93 9.68 12.86
N VAL A 26 -16.69 10.10 13.09
CA VAL A 26 -15.64 10.00 12.06
C VAL A 26 -15.33 8.55 11.72
N GLN A 27 -15.13 7.69 12.71
CA GLN A 27 -14.86 6.27 12.48
C GLN A 27 -16.02 5.59 11.73
N ARG A 28 -17.25 5.89 12.09
CA ARG A 28 -18.44 5.26 11.51
C ARG A 28 -18.76 5.73 10.10
N PHE A 29 -18.65 7.02 9.83
CA PHE A 29 -19.19 7.63 8.62
C PHE A 29 -18.14 8.20 7.65
N PHE A 30 -16.92 8.44 8.11
CA PHE A 30 -15.88 9.05 7.28
C PHE A 30 -14.70 8.11 6.97
N PHE A 31 -14.37 7.19 7.87
CA PHE A 31 -13.41 6.12 7.57
C PHE A 31 -14.07 4.93 6.87
N HIS A 32 -15.38 4.97 6.67
CA HIS A 32 -16.16 3.91 6.03
C HIS A 32 -15.89 2.52 6.64
N VAL A 33 -15.62 2.48 7.95
CA VAL A 33 -15.39 1.21 8.65
C VAL A 33 -16.69 0.41 8.64
N PRO A 34 -16.72 -0.76 7.96
CA PRO A 34 -17.92 -1.56 7.87
C PRO A 34 -18.32 -2.09 9.25
N THR A 35 -19.62 -2.15 9.53
CA THR A 35 -20.17 -2.80 10.72
C THR A 35 -21.27 -3.76 10.27
N GLU A 36 -21.08 -5.04 10.54
CA GLU A 36 -21.98 -6.10 10.09
C GLU A 36 -22.91 -6.58 11.20
N ASN A 37 -22.51 -6.34 12.46
CA ASN A 37 -23.29 -6.79 13.60
C ASN A 37 -23.32 -5.76 14.74
N VAL A 38 -24.18 -6.02 15.73
CA VAL A 38 -24.38 -5.13 16.88
C VAL A 38 -23.12 -5.01 17.76
N LEU A 39 -22.30 -6.07 17.84
CA LEU A 39 -21.09 -6.05 18.66
C LEU A 39 -20.02 -5.11 18.06
N GLN A 40 -19.84 -5.14 16.75
CA GLN A 40 -18.95 -4.22 16.04
C GLN A 40 -19.39 -2.75 16.20
N GLU A 41 -20.69 -2.47 16.12
CA GLU A 41 -21.22 -1.13 16.35
C GLU A 41 -21.01 -0.68 17.80
N MET A 42 -21.18 -1.59 18.78
CA MET A 42 -20.85 -1.32 20.19
C MET A 42 -19.37 -1.05 20.40
N LEU A 43 -18.48 -1.81 19.77
CA LEU A 43 -17.03 -1.61 19.82
C LEU A 43 -16.66 -0.23 19.28
N LEU A 44 -17.13 0.14 18.10
CA LEU A 44 -16.93 1.46 17.51
C LEU A 44 -17.41 2.61 18.41
N PHE A 45 -18.52 2.41 19.12
CA PHE A 45 -19.07 3.42 20.04
C PHE A 45 -18.26 3.53 21.32
N ILE A 46 -17.78 2.41 21.88
CA ILE A 46 -17.08 2.36 23.19
C ILE A 46 -15.60 2.75 23.05
N ASN A 47 -14.92 2.31 21.98
CA ASN A 47 -13.47 2.40 21.87
C ASN A 47 -12.89 3.83 21.98
N PRO A 48 -13.52 4.91 21.44
CA PRO A 48 -12.94 6.25 21.58
C PRO A 48 -13.10 6.83 22.99
N LEU A 49 -14.01 6.27 23.81
CA LEU A 49 -14.30 6.80 25.13
C LEU A 49 -13.14 6.56 26.10
N SER A 50 -12.53 5.37 26.07
CA SER A 50 -11.38 5.04 26.92
C SER A 50 -10.19 5.94 26.65
N ALA A 51 -9.87 6.17 25.38
CA ALA A 51 -8.80 7.09 24.96
C ALA A 51 -9.11 8.54 25.35
N ALA A 52 -10.35 9.01 25.13
CA ALA A 52 -10.76 10.35 25.50
C ALA A 52 -10.65 10.57 27.03
N LEU A 53 -11.13 9.65 27.84
CA LEU A 53 -11.01 9.72 29.30
C LEU A 53 -9.55 9.80 29.74
N LEU A 54 -8.68 8.98 29.19
CA LEU A 54 -7.24 8.95 29.52
C LEU A 54 -6.57 10.28 29.16
N ILE A 55 -6.69 10.72 27.91
CA ILE A 55 -5.98 11.89 27.38
C ILE A 55 -6.47 13.19 28.05
N PHE A 56 -7.78 13.37 28.17
CA PHE A 56 -8.34 14.56 28.80
C PHE A 56 -8.13 14.60 30.31
N SER A 57 -7.92 13.42 30.98
CA SER A 57 -7.63 13.38 32.42
C SER A 57 -6.36 14.14 32.80
N ILE A 58 -5.41 14.30 31.90
CA ILE A 58 -4.19 15.11 32.07
C ILE A 58 -4.56 16.53 32.51
N SER A 59 -5.64 17.09 31.99
CA SER A 59 -6.10 18.44 32.34
C SER A 59 -6.46 18.60 33.82
N LEU A 60 -6.85 17.52 34.49
CA LEU A 60 -7.29 17.55 35.88
C LEU A 60 -6.15 17.76 36.89
N PHE A 61 -4.89 17.57 36.49
CA PHE A 61 -3.71 17.89 37.31
C PHE A 61 -3.40 19.38 37.42
N PHE A 62 -4.08 20.21 36.63
CA PHE A 62 -3.78 21.64 36.52
C PHE A 62 -4.89 22.52 37.11
N SER A 63 -4.51 23.75 37.52
CA SER A 63 -5.45 24.77 37.96
C SER A 63 -6.47 25.12 36.86
N LEU A 64 -7.64 25.63 37.24
CA LEU A 64 -8.75 25.88 36.30
C LEU A 64 -8.33 26.72 35.09
N LYS A 65 -7.49 27.77 35.28
CA LYS A 65 -7.00 28.60 34.18
C LYS A 65 -6.19 27.80 33.16
N ARG A 66 -5.22 27.00 33.62
CA ARG A 66 -4.41 26.13 32.76
C ARG A 66 -5.23 24.97 32.20
N ARG A 67 -6.12 24.37 32.99
CA ARG A 67 -7.04 23.30 32.56
C ARG A 67 -7.84 23.68 31.34
N ARG A 68 -8.37 24.93 31.27
CA ARG A 68 -9.13 25.44 30.10
C ARG A 68 -8.27 25.39 28.82
N VAL A 69 -7.04 25.87 28.90
CA VAL A 69 -6.10 25.87 27.78
C VAL A 69 -5.77 24.42 27.37
N ILE A 70 -5.45 23.56 28.35
CA ILE A 70 -5.08 22.16 28.09
C ILE A 70 -6.23 21.39 27.44
N LEU A 71 -7.49 21.58 27.91
CA LEU A 71 -8.65 20.93 27.29
C LEU A 71 -8.83 21.34 25.82
N LEU A 72 -8.66 22.64 25.50
CA LEU A 72 -8.71 23.12 24.12
C LEU A 72 -7.54 22.59 23.28
N SER A 73 -6.32 22.60 23.85
CA SER A 73 -5.14 22.08 23.14
C SER A 73 -5.28 20.59 22.84
N ILE A 74 -5.73 19.79 23.80
CA ILE A 74 -5.97 18.35 23.59
C ILE A 74 -7.05 18.14 22.51
N SER A 75 -8.18 18.87 22.58
CA SER A 75 -9.24 18.76 21.58
C SER A 75 -8.72 19.14 20.19
N MET A 76 -7.92 20.21 20.06
CA MET A 76 -7.35 20.67 18.80
C MET A 76 -6.35 19.63 18.24
N ILE A 77 -5.37 19.20 19.05
CA ILE A 77 -4.36 18.22 18.63
C ILE A 77 -5.04 16.91 18.22
N GLY A 78 -6.00 16.43 19.02
CA GLY A 78 -6.77 15.24 18.67
C GLY A 78 -7.57 15.39 17.38
N SER A 79 -8.14 16.60 17.11
CA SER A 79 -8.82 16.88 15.85
C SER A 79 -7.86 16.84 14.66
N VAL A 80 -6.66 17.38 14.82
CA VAL A 80 -5.62 17.34 13.77
C VAL A 80 -5.19 15.90 13.48
N ILE A 81 -5.01 15.05 14.50
CA ILE A 81 -4.66 13.63 14.33
C ILE A 81 -5.77 12.90 13.56
N VAL A 82 -7.03 13.09 13.96
CA VAL A 82 -8.18 12.47 13.26
C VAL A 82 -8.27 12.95 11.82
N TYR A 83 -8.06 14.24 11.58
CA TYR A 83 -8.10 14.83 10.25
C TYR A 83 -6.96 14.32 9.35
N ALA A 84 -5.73 14.23 9.88
CA ALA A 84 -4.60 13.67 9.15
C ALA A 84 -4.87 12.21 8.72
N ASN A 85 -5.42 11.39 9.62
CA ASN A 85 -5.83 10.02 9.27
C ASN A 85 -6.99 10.00 8.26
N LEU A 86 -7.91 10.96 8.29
CA LEU A 86 -8.99 11.03 7.30
C LEU A 86 -8.44 11.32 5.89
N ILE A 87 -7.53 12.29 5.76
CA ILE A 87 -6.87 12.57 4.47
C ILE A 87 -6.10 11.34 3.98
N TYR A 88 -5.34 10.71 4.86
CA TYR A 88 -4.58 9.51 4.55
C TYR A 88 -5.50 8.35 4.12
N ASN A 89 -6.60 8.14 4.83
CA ASN A 89 -7.56 7.08 4.53
C ASN A 89 -8.28 7.29 3.18
N ARG A 90 -8.60 8.53 2.81
CA ARG A 90 -9.19 8.85 1.50
C ARG A 90 -8.31 8.42 0.33
N PHE A 91 -7.00 8.49 0.51
CA PHE A 91 -6.04 8.13 -0.53
C PHE A 91 -5.62 6.66 -0.48
N PHE A 92 -5.18 6.23 0.70
CA PHE A 92 -4.56 4.91 0.88
C PHE A 92 -5.54 3.82 1.34
N SER A 93 -6.80 4.15 1.65
CA SER A 93 -7.76 3.24 2.33
C SER A 93 -7.17 2.58 3.58
N ASP A 94 -6.28 3.29 4.29
CA ASP A 94 -5.45 2.81 5.40
C ASP A 94 -5.24 3.90 6.45
N PHE A 95 -4.49 3.61 7.52
CA PHE A 95 -4.21 4.51 8.63
C PHE A 95 -2.71 4.79 8.77
N ILE A 96 -2.38 6.03 9.21
CA ILE A 96 -1.01 6.47 9.43
C ILE A 96 -0.33 5.58 10.49
N THR A 97 0.89 5.13 10.19
CA THR A 97 1.77 4.42 11.15
C THR A 97 2.95 5.31 11.57
N ILE A 98 3.61 4.96 12.67
CA ILE A 98 4.82 5.68 13.12
C ILE A 98 5.91 5.69 12.02
N PRO A 99 6.24 4.58 11.34
CA PRO A 99 7.19 4.61 10.23
C PRO A 99 6.84 5.60 9.11
N THR A 100 5.55 5.75 8.76
CA THR A 100 5.09 6.71 7.74
C THR A 100 5.47 8.15 8.10
N LEU A 101 5.49 8.51 9.39
CA LEU A 101 5.87 9.85 9.84
C LEU A 101 7.36 10.18 9.60
N PHE A 102 8.21 9.17 9.38
CA PHE A 102 9.62 9.38 9.06
C PHE A 102 9.89 9.60 7.56
N GLN A 103 8.90 9.39 6.71
CA GLN A 103 8.98 9.60 5.26
C GLN A 103 8.89 11.10 4.89
N THR A 104 9.54 11.96 5.67
CA THR A 104 9.42 13.42 5.53
C THR A 104 10.06 13.97 4.25
N LYS A 105 10.99 13.24 3.64
CA LYS A 105 11.60 13.62 2.35
C LYS A 105 10.57 13.74 1.24
N ASN A 106 9.55 12.89 1.25
CA ASN A 106 8.47 12.87 0.26
C ASN A 106 7.42 13.98 0.47
N MET A 107 7.39 14.63 1.65
CA MET A 107 6.30 15.56 2.01
C MET A 107 6.27 16.84 1.15
N GLY A 108 7.41 17.24 0.60
CA GLY A 108 7.48 18.42 -0.28
C GLY A 108 6.63 18.25 -1.53
N ASP A 109 6.72 17.09 -2.14
CA ASP A 109 6.08 16.77 -3.42
C ASP A 109 4.60 16.33 -3.25
N LEU A 110 4.25 15.81 -2.05
CA LEU A 110 2.87 15.39 -1.75
C LEU A 110 1.88 16.55 -1.58
N GLY A 111 2.33 17.81 -1.56
CA GLY A 111 1.50 18.97 -1.26
C GLY A 111 0.25 19.07 -2.15
N GLU A 112 0.40 19.00 -3.47
CA GLU A 112 -0.72 19.06 -4.42
C GLU A 112 -1.70 17.90 -4.23
N SER A 113 -1.19 16.69 -4.06
CA SER A 113 -2.00 15.50 -3.81
C SER A 113 -2.84 15.64 -2.54
N ILE A 114 -2.26 16.17 -1.45
CA ILE A 114 -2.97 16.42 -0.19
C ILE A 114 -4.06 17.47 -0.38
N PHE A 115 -3.78 18.58 -1.09
CA PHE A 115 -4.77 19.63 -1.30
C PHE A 115 -6.01 19.14 -2.07
N THR A 116 -5.88 18.23 -3.01
CA THR A 116 -7.01 17.66 -3.76
C THR A 116 -7.93 16.77 -2.91
N LEU A 117 -7.42 16.23 -1.81
CA LEU A 117 -8.17 15.38 -0.88
C LEU A 117 -8.95 16.18 0.17
N ILE A 118 -8.67 17.48 0.32
CA ILE A 118 -9.35 18.35 1.28
C ILE A 118 -10.75 18.70 0.78
N GLN A 119 -11.75 18.45 1.62
CA GLN A 119 -13.15 18.83 1.34
C GLN A 119 -13.59 19.99 2.23
N VAL A 120 -14.42 20.87 1.68
CA VAL A 120 -14.97 22.03 2.45
C VAL A 120 -15.71 21.57 3.71
N THR A 121 -16.32 20.40 3.65
CA THR A 121 -17.03 19.77 4.77
C THR A 121 -16.11 19.38 5.93
N ASP A 122 -14.80 19.26 5.70
CA ASP A 122 -13.84 18.86 6.75
C ASP A 122 -13.75 19.87 7.89
N ILE A 123 -14.17 21.12 7.66
CA ILE A 123 -14.23 22.14 8.71
C ILE A 123 -15.12 21.72 9.88
N PHE A 124 -16.13 20.87 9.64
CA PHE A 124 -17.01 20.36 10.69
C PHE A 124 -16.30 19.44 11.70
N LEU A 125 -15.14 18.87 11.33
CA LEU A 125 -14.31 18.07 12.25
C LEU A 125 -13.74 18.88 13.42
N PHE A 126 -13.72 20.20 13.30
CA PHE A 126 -13.24 21.11 14.33
C PHE A 126 -14.37 21.77 15.12
N PHE A 127 -15.63 21.37 14.85
CA PHE A 127 -16.80 21.96 15.50
C PHE A 127 -16.85 21.71 17.01
N ASP A 128 -16.36 20.56 17.48
CA ASP A 128 -16.23 20.24 18.90
C ASP A 128 -15.28 21.21 19.63
N VAL A 129 -14.19 21.63 18.98
CA VAL A 129 -13.23 22.61 19.52
C VAL A 129 -13.91 23.97 19.68
N LEU A 130 -14.67 24.39 18.65
CA LEU A 130 -15.43 25.62 18.70
C LEU A 130 -16.50 25.60 19.83
N LEU A 131 -17.27 24.51 19.93
CA LEU A 131 -18.26 24.33 20.99
C LEU A 131 -17.60 24.34 22.37
N LEU A 132 -16.48 23.61 22.54
CA LEU A 132 -15.76 23.60 23.80
C LEU A 132 -15.25 24.99 24.18
N PHE A 133 -14.74 25.77 23.22
CA PHE A 133 -14.33 27.15 23.45
C PHE A 133 -15.50 28.04 23.91
N LEU A 134 -16.68 27.94 23.29
CA LEU A 134 -17.87 28.68 23.67
C LEU A 134 -18.37 28.27 25.08
N VAL A 135 -18.31 26.96 25.38
CA VAL A 135 -18.66 26.43 26.72
C VAL A 135 -17.72 26.98 27.79
N ILE A 136 -16.39 26.95 27.53
CA ILE A 136 -15.38 27.50 28.44
C ILE A 136 -15.60 28.97 28.76
N LYS A 137 -16.06 29.75 27.79
CA LYS A 137 -16.39 31.17 28.00
C LYS A 137 -17.66 31.39 28.83
N ARG A 138 -18.66 30.51 28.73
CA ARG A 138 -19.98 30.68 29.34
C ARG A 138 -20.14 29.96 30.68
N VAL A 139 -19.49 28.81 30.87
CA VAL A 139 -19.66 27.95 32.04
C VAL A 139 -18.77 28.44 33.19
N ARG A 140 -19.39 28.85 34.29
CA ARG A 140 -18.68 29.07 35.56
C ARG A 140 -18.46 27.73 36.25
N VAL A 141 -17.21 27.41 36.52
CA VAL A 141 -16.79 26.17 37.20
C VAL A 141 -15.96 26.52 38.43
N SER A 142 -16.16 25.78 39.51
CA SER A 142 -15.31 25.88 40.71
C SER A 142 -13.89 25.40 40.42
N ASP A 143 -12.89 26.05 41.02
CA ASP A 143 -11.48 25.68 40.90
C ASP A 143 -11.09 24.59 41.91
N ASP A 144 -12.00 23.66 42.17
CA ASP A 144 -11.76 22.56 43.08
C ASP A 144 -10.74 21.57 42.52
N ALA A 145 -9.71 21.31 43.29
CA ALA A 145 -8.73 20.26 42.97
C ALA A 145 -9.39 18.87 43.01
N VAL A 146 -9.01 18.02 42.07
CA VAL A 146 -9.42 16.61 42.07
C VAL A 146 -8.66 15.87 43.18
N THR A 147 -9.37 15.14 44.01
CA THR A 147 -8.71 14.35 45.06
C THR A 147 -8.00 13.13 44.47
N LYS A 148 -6.90 12.69 45.10
CA LYS A 148 -6.19 11.47 44.68
C LYS A 148 -7.13 10.27 44.55
N ARG A 149 -8.10 10.11 45.46
CA ARG A 149 -9.11 9.05 45.41
C ARG A 149 -10.01 9.15 44.16
N GLN A 150 -10.40 10.35 43.77
CA GLN A 150 -11.22 10.56 42.55
C GLN A 150 -10.42 10.24 41.28
N MET A 151 -9.14 10.67 41.24
CA MET A 151 -8.23 10.32 40.13
C MET A 151 -8.03 8.80 40.04
N SER A 152 -7.76 8.13 41.15
CA SER A 152 -7.61 6.67 41.14
C SER A 152 -8.85 5.95 40.59
N TRP A 153 -10.06 6.36 41.04
CA TRP A 153 -11.30 5.79 40.50
C TRP A 153 -11.52 6.10 39.01
N LEU A 154 -11.11 7.28 38.56
CA LEU A 154 -11.17 7.63 37.12
C LEU A 154 -10.25 6.70 36.32
N TYR A 155 -8.98 6.53 36.76
CA TYR A 155 -8.05 5.66 36.04
C TYR A 155 -8.44 4.17 36.09
N VAL A 156 -8.91 3.69 37.26
CA VAL A 156 -9.41 2.30 37.38
C VAL A 156 -10.61 2.10 36.45
N GLY A 157 -11.54 3.06 36.42
CA GLY A 157 -12.70 2.98 35.51
C GLY A 157 -12.29 3.04 34.04
N THR A 158 -11.34 3.91 33.68
CA THR A 158 -10.83 4.02 32.30
C THR A 158 -10.10 2.72 31.88
N LEU A 159 -9.25 2.17 32.75
CA LEU A 159 -8.54 0.92 32.50
C LEU A 159 -9.52 -0.26 32.38
N ALA A 160 -10.54 -0.32 33.26
CA ALA A 160 -11.58 -1.34 33.17
C ALA A 160 -12.38 -1.25 31.87
N LEU A 161 -12.69 -0.02 31.41
CA LEU A 161 -13.37 0.20 30.13
C LEU A 161 -12.48 -0.22 28.94
N PHE A 162 -11.19 0.10 28.99
CA PHE A 162 -10.24 -0.32 27.97
C PHE A 162 -10.08 -1.86 27.95
N ALA A 163 -9.91 -2.49 29.12
CA ALA A 163 -9.84 -3.94 29.20
C ALA A 163 -11.13 -4.60 28.72
N PHE A 164 -12.29 -4.04 29.04
CA PHE A 164 -13.59 -4.52 28.54
C PHE A 164 -13.67 -4.42 27.00
N ASN A 165 -13.22 -3.30 26.43
CA ASN A 165 -13.12 -3.18 24.97
C ASN A 165 -12.22 -4.24 24.36
N LEU A 166 -11.03 -4.50 24.93
CA LEU A 166 -10.13 -5.55 24.44
C LEU A 166 -10.75 -6.95 24.52
N VAL A 167 -11.48 -7.26 25.60
CA VAL A 167 -12.18 -8.55 25.72
C VAL A 167 -13.26 -8.70 24.65
N LEU A 168 -14.05 -7.65 24.41
CA LEU A 168 -15.05 -7.67 23.35
C LEU A 168 -14.41 -7.79 21.96
N SER A 169 -13.27 -7.12 21.74
CA SER A 169 -12.51 -7.20 20.49
C SER A 169 -11.95 -8.61 20.26
N GLU A 170 -11.47 -9.28 21.30
CA GLU A 170 -10.97 -10.66 21.22
C GLU A 170 -12.10 -11.68 21.01
N ILE A 171 -13.31 -11.39 21.48
CA ILE A 171 -14.51 -12.21 21.21
C ILE A 171 -14.93 -12.05 19.75
N GLU A 172 -14.91 -10.84 19.21
CA GLU A 172 -15.30 -10.54 17.83
C GLU A 172 -14.25 -11.06 16.83
N HIS A 173 -12.97 -10.83 17.16
CA HIS A 173 -11.83 -11.20 16.31
C HIS A 173 -10.72 -11.81 17.16
N PRO A 174 -10.68 -13.13 17.31
CA PRO A 174 -9.63 -13.83 18.04
C PRO A 174 -8.24 -13.51 17.48
N GLN A 175 -7.28 -13.23 18.36
CA GLN A 175 -5.89 -12.92 18.03
C GLN A 175 -5.69 -11.64 17.17
N LEU A 176 -6.67 -10.72 17.16
CA LEU A 176 -6.64 -9.48 16.40
C LEU A 176 -5.31 -8.71 16.51
N LEU A 177 -4.79 -8.55 17.73
CA LEU A 177 -3.57 -7.79 17.99
C LEU A 177 -2.26 -8.55 17.75
N THR A 178 -2.32 -9.84 17.46
CA THR A 178 -1.14 -10.68 17.29
C THR A 178 -0.98 -11.23 15.89
N LYS A 179 -2.09 -11.44 15.17
CA LYS A 179 -2.08 -12.07 13.85
C LYS A 179 -2.76 -11.26 12.75
N SER A 180 -3.36 -10.10 13.06
CA SER A 180 -4.01 -9.30 12.02
C SER A 180 -3.02 -8.38 11.31
N PHE A 181 -3.02 -8.45 9.99
CA PHE A 181 -2.33 -7.49 9.12
C PHE A 181 -3.25 -6.36 8.65
N ASP A 182 -4.58 -6.50 8.83
CA ASP A 182 -5.58 -5.48 8.47
C ASP A 182 -5.71 -4.42 9.57
N ARG A 183 -5.17 -3.24 9.29
CA ARG A 183 -5.22 -2.08 10.20
C ARG A 183 -6.62 -1.50 10.33
N SER A 184 -7.44 -1.61 9.30
CA SER A 184 -8.82 -1.13 9.36
C SER A 184 -9.63 -1.91 10.39
N MET A 185 -9.42 -3.24 10.44
CA MET A 185 -9.97 -4.09 11.50
C MET A 185 -9.46 -3.70 12.89
N VAL A 186 -8.16 -3.43 13.03
CA VAL A 186 -7.60 -3.02 14.32
C VAL A 186 -8.23 -1.70 14.77
N VAL A 187 -8.33 -0.69 13.88
CA VAL A 187 -8.96 0.60 14.21
C VAL A 187 -10.45 0.43 14.54
N GLN A 188 -11.17 -0.43 13.82
CA GLN A 188 -12.56 -0.76 14.11
C GLN A 188 -12.75 -1.23 15.55
N ASN A 189 -11.89 -2.12 16.00
CA ASN A 189 -12.03 -2.82 17.27
C ASN A 189 -11.50 -2.04 18.47
N ILE A 190 -10.34 -1.39 18.34
CA ILE A 190 -9.72 -0.67 19.47
C ILE A 190 -9.77 0.86 19.34
N GLY A 191 -10.14 1.40 18.19
CA GLY A 191 -10.25 2.83 17.90
C GLY A 191 -8.94 3.50 17.54
N ILE A 192 -9.01 4.61 16.78
CA ILE A 192 -7.86 5.26 16.16
C ILE A 192 -6.76 5.68 17.16
N PHE A 193 -7.10 6.19 18.34
CA PHE A 193 -6.12 6.63 19.34
C PHE A 193 -5.43 5.46 20.05
N ASN A 194 -6.17 4.40 20.34
CA ASN A 194 -5.59 3.18 20.91
C ASN A 194 -4.76 2.44 19.85
N TYR A 195 -5.15 2.51 18.57
CA TYR A 195 -4.35 2.03 17.46
C TYR A 195 -3.00 2.73 17.38
N HIS A 196 -2.93 4.06 17.46
CA HIS A 196 -1.63 4.76 17.47
C HIS A 196 -0.76 4.40 18.66
N LEU A 197 -1.36 4.14 19.84
CA LEU A 197 -0.61 3.63 21.00
C LEU A 197 -0.08 2.21 20.75
N TYR A 198 -0.90 1.35 20.18
CA TYR A 198 -0.50 -0.01 19.78
C TYR A 198 0.61 0.02 18.73
N ASP A 199 0.49 0.87 17.70
CA ASP A 199 1.49 1.06 16.67
C ASP A 199 2.85 1.54 17.24
N LEU A 200 2.83 2.44 18.23
CA LEU A 200 4.03 2.86 18.96
C LEU A 200 4.69 1.69 19.71
N ILE A 201 3.90 0.83 20.34
CA ILE A 201 4.41 -0.37 21.04
C ILE A 201 5.04 -1.33 20.03
N LEU A 202 4.40 -1.56 18.89
CA LEU A 202 4.97 -2.40 17.82
C LEU A 202 6.29 -1.82 17.32
N GLN A 203 6.38 -0.51 17.10
CA GLN A 203 7.62 0.14 16.65
C GLN A 203 8.78 -0.07 17.64
N THR A 204 8.49 -0.02 18.93
CA THR A 204 9.53 -0.26 19.95
C THR A 204 9.99 -1.71 19.97
N ARG A 205 9.10 -2.68 19.72
CA ARG A 205 9.47 -4.11 19.62
C ARG A 205 10.37 -4.34 18.41
N VAL A 206 9.99 -3.90 17.22
CA VAL A 206 10.80 -4.03 16.00
C VAL A 206 12.21 -3.47 16.20
N SER A 207 12.33 -2.29 16.82
CA SER A 207 13.64 -1.70 17.12
C SER A 207 14.48 -2.54 18.09
N THR A 208 13.83 -3.30 18.96
CA THR A 208 14.49 -4.19 19.91
C THR A 208 14.91 -5.50 19.24
N ASP A 209 14.07 -6.04 18.37
CA ASP A 209 14.32 -7.32 17.68
C ASP A 209 15.50 -7.20 16.69
N LYS A 210 15.67 -6.07 15.99
CA LYS A 210 16.90 -5.78 15.23
C LYS A 210 18.18 -5.94 16.07
N THR A 211 18.11 -5.67 17.37
CA THR A 211 19.26 -5.73 18.28
C THR A 211 19.49 -7.16 18.81
N PHE A 212 18.44 -8.01 18.86
CA PHE A 212 18.48 -9.35 19.45
C PHE A 212 18.33 -10.51 18.45
N ALA A 213 18.22 -10.26 17.14
CA ALA A 213 17.99 -11.25 16.08
C ALA A 213 19.09 -12.36 15.94
N LYS A 214 19.75 -12.71 17.05
CA LYS A 214 21.01 -13.47 16.99
C LYS A 214 20.92 -14.99 17.19
N SER A 215 19.80 -15.67 17.51
CA SER A 215 19.84 -17.12 17.57
C SER A 215 18.51 -17.89 17.44
N ASP A 216 17.42 -17.48 18.08
CA ASP A 216 16.24 -18.36 18.12
C ASP A 216 15.27 -18.13 16.95
N GLY A 217 15.21 -16.90 16.38
CA GLY A 217 14.34 -16.57 15.25
C GLY A 217 14.85 -17.05 13.90
N PHE A 218 16.16 -17.25 13.76
CA PHE A 218 16.76 -17.70 12.49
C PHE A 218 16.39 -19.15 12.15
N GLN A 219 16.35 -20.05 13.12
CA GLN A 219 16.05 -21.46 12.87
C GLN A 219 14.64 -21.66 12.28
N GLU A 220 13.62 -20.99 12.83
CA GLU A 220 12.25 -21.09 12.30
C GLU A 220 12.15 -20.51 10.88
N VAL A 221 12.84 -19.39 10.62
CA VAL A 221 12.93 -18.82 9.27
C VAL A 221 13.63 -19.77 8.32
N ASP A 222 14.75 -20.35 8.74
CA ASP A 222 15.51 -21.30 7.93
C ASP A 222 14.70 -22.57 7.62
N GLU A 223 14.01 -23.13 8.61
CA GLU A 223 13.09 -24.27 8.42
C GLU A 223 12.03 -23.97 7.36
N TYR A 224 11.45 -22.76 7.37
CA TYR A 224 10.48 -22.35 6.35
C TYR A 224 11.14 -22.15 4.99
N VAL A 225 12.27 -21.43 4.91
CA VAL A 225 13.00 -21.19 3.66
C VAL A 225 13.38 -22.51 2.98
N GLN A 226 13.72 -23.53 3.74
CA GLN A 226 14.02 -24.88 3.20
C GLN A 226 12.78 -25.59 2.60
N THR A 227 11.55 -25.11 2.90
CA THR A 227 10.33 -25.62 2.26
C THR A 227 10.02 -24.94 0.93
N LEU A 228 10.59 -23.75 0.69
CA LEU A 228 10.42 -23.04 -0.57
C LEU A 228 11.10 -23.86 -1.69
N SER A 229 10.34 -24.13 -2.73
CA SER A 229 10.85 -24.89 -3.89
C SER A 229 10.72 -24.06 -5.16
N SER A 230 11.74 -24.10 -5.99
CA SER A 230 11.67 -23.55 -7.33
C SER A 230 11.37 -24.67 -8.31
N ASN A 231 10.20 -24.62 -8.94
CA ASN A 231 9.80 -25.58 -9.97
C ASN A 231 9.57 -24.83 -11.30
N PRO A 232 10.62 -24.27 -11.93
CA PRO A 232 10.48 -23.51 -13.15
C PRO A 232 9.99 -24.38 -14.30
N ASN A 233 9.16 -23.81 -15.17
CA ASN A 233 8.74 -24.51 -16.38
C ASN A 233 9.90 -24.56 -17.38
N ARG A 234 10.50 -25.74 -17.52
CA ARG A 234 11.66 -25.97 -18.40
C ARG A 234 11.42 -25.67 -19.87
N ALA A 235 10.17 -25.65 -20.34
CA ALA A 235 9.84 -25.25 -21.70
C ALA A 235 10.13 -23.76 -21.98
N TYR A 236 10.21 -22.96 -20.95
CA TYR A 236 10.47 -21.52 -21.03
C TYR A 236 11.87 -21.14 -20.51
N THR A 237 12.63 -22.10 -19.96
CA THR A 237 13.98 -21.83 -19.43
C THR A 237 14.91 -21.37 -20.55
N GLY A 238 15.51 -20.20 -20.39
CA GLY A 238 16.50 -19.63 -21.30
C GLY A 238 15.97 -19.13 -22.65
N ILE A 239 14.64 -19.04 -22.86
CA ILE A 239 14.11 -18.56 -24.16
C ILE A 239 14.46 -17.08 -24.42
N ALA A 240 14.89 -16.36 -23.42
CA ALA A 240 15.35 -14.97 -23.50
C ALA A 240 16.83 -14.81 -23.07
N GLU A 241 17.61 -15.89 -23.03
CA GLU A 241 19.04 -15.86 -22.69
C GLU A 241 19.81 -14.86 -23.58
N GLY A 242 20.60 -13.98 -22.96
CA GLY A 242 21.42 -12.96 -23.64
C GLY A 242 20.66 -11.82 -24.29
N LYS A 243 19.33 -11.75 -24.18
CA LYS A 243 18.53 -10.60 -24.63
C LYS A 243 18.62 -9.45 -23.62
N ASN A 244 18.46 -8.21 -24.09
CA ASN A 244 18.23 -7.08 -23.18
C ASN A 244 16.88 -7.26 -22.48
N VAL A 245 16.82 -6.84 -21.23
CA VAL A 245 15.61 -6.95 -20.40
C VAL A 245 15.05 -5.55 -20.14
N PHE A 246 13.81 -5.29 -20.53
CA PHE A 246 13.06 -4.12 -20.18
C PHE A 246 12.00 -4.49 -19.15
N VAL A 247 12.06 -3.91 -17.97
CA VAL A 247 11.02 -4.05 -16.94
C VAL A 247 10.34 -2.71 -16.77
N ILE A 248 9.07 -2.62 -17.16
CA ILE A 248 8.30 -1.38 -17.17
C ILE A 248 7.21 -1.45 -16.10
N SER A 249 7.40 -0.67 -15.03
CA SER A 249 6.45 -0.47 -13.96
C SER A 249 5.43 0.58 -14.39
N LEU A 250 4.19 0.17 -14.54
CA LEU A 250 3.08 1.03 -14.95
C LEU A 250 2.44 1.64 -13.70
N GLU A 251 2.75 2.89 -13.42
CA GLU A 251 2.25 3.63 -12.26
C GLU A 251 0.74 3.57 -12.15
N SER A 252 0.24 3.11 -10.97
CA SER A 252 -1.19 3.12 -10.62
C SER A 252 -2.12 2.40 -11.61
N MET A 253 -1.61 1.43 -12.39
CA MET A 253 -2.41 0.80 -13.46
C MET A 253 -3.04 -0.50 -12.99
N GLN A 254 -4.38 -0.51 -12.92
CA GLN A 254 -5.20 -1.69 -12.60
C GLN A 254 -5.68 -2.39 -13.87
N SER A 255 -5.90 -3.70 -13.79
CA SER A 255 -6.32 -4.50 -14.95
C SER A 255 -7.71 -4.14 -15.49
N PHE A 256 -8.59 -3.52 -14.71
CA PHE A 256 -9.94 -3.18 -15.15
C PHE A 256 -9.99 -2.17 -16.30
N VAL A 257 -8.88 -1.48 -16.62
CA VAL A 257 -8.81 -0.56 -17.77
C VAL A 257 -8.44 -1.26 -19.08
N LEU A 258 -7.88 -2.48 -19.00
CA LEU A 258 -7.51 -3.26 -20.17
C LEU A 258 -8.76 -3.79 -20.87
N GLN A 259 -8.78 -3.70 -22.22
CA GLN A 259 -9.89 -4.18 -23.05
C GLN A 259 -11.25 -3.51 -22.74
N HIS A 260 -11.22 -2.37 -22.00
CA HIS A 260 -12.39 -1.57 -21.68
C HIS A 260 -12.43 -0.28 -22.49
N THR A 261 -13.62 0.31 -22.57
CA THR A 261 -13.87 1.53 -23.34
C THR A 261 -14.50 2.61 -22.46
N LEU A 262 -14.23 3.88 -22.82
CA LEU A 262 -14.93 5.04 -22.30
C LEU A 262 -15.68 5.69 -23.46
N ASP A 263 -17.01 5.79 -23.39
CA ASP A 263 -17.87 6.30 -24.46
C ASP A 263 -17.62 5.63 -25.84
N GLY A 264 -17.23 4.35 -25.84
CA GLY A 264 -16.95 3.56 -27.04
C GLY A 264 -15.51 3.68 -27.57
N GLU A 265 -14.67 4.50 -26.97
CA GLU A 265 -13.24 4.60 -27.29
C GLU A 265 -12.43 3.72 -26.35
N PRO A 266 -11.50 2.85 -26.84
CA PRO A 266 -10.68 2.01 -25.97
C PRO A 266 -9.77 2.85 -25.07
N LEU A 267 -9.67 2.46 -23.79
CA LEU A 267 -8.80 3.11 -22.80
C LEU A 267 -7.32 2.82 -23.08
N THR A 268 -7.00 1.61 -23.50
CA THR A 268 -5.62 1.12 -23.66
C THR A 268 -5.41 0.41 -25.00
N PRO A 269 -5.57 1.11 -26.14
CA PRO A 269 -5.52 0.47 -27.46
C PRO A 269 -4.17 -0.20 -27.77
N PHE A 270 -3.04 0.36 -27.32
CA PHE A 270 -1.73 -0.25 -27.53
C PHE A 270 -1.52 -1.47 -26.66
N LEU A 271 -1.84 -1.38 -25.34
CA LEU A 271 -1.75 -2.52 -24.45
C LEU A 271 -2.70 -3.65 -24.87
N ASN A 272 -3.90 -3.33 -25.36
CA ASN A 272 -4.82 -4.32 -25.90
C ASN A 272 -4.24 -5.04 -27.12
N GLN A 273 -3.54 -4.31 -28.01
CA GLN A 273 -2.86 -4.92 -29.15
C GLN A 273 -1.69 -5.81 -28.72
N ILE A 274 -0.80 -5.32 -27.82
CA ILE A 274 0.39 -6.07 -27.45
C ILE A 274 0.08 -7.32 -26.62
N ILE A 275 -1.04 -7.33 -25.88
CA ILE A 275 -1.55 -8.52 -25.19
C ILE A 275 -1.76 -9.69 -26.15
N GLU A 276 -2.26 -9.43 -27.37
CA GLU A 276 -2.50 -10.47 -28.38
C GLU A 276 -1.20 -11.10 -28.91
N GLU A 277 -0.08 -10.36 -28.81
CA GLU A 277 1.25 -10.79 -29.27
C GLU A 277 2.18 -11.18 -28.12
N SER A 278 1.66 -11.39 -26.91
CA SER A 278 2.45 -11.58 -25.68
C SER A 278 1.91 -12.69 -24.78
N TYR A 279 2.71 -13.13 -23.81
CA TYR A 279 2.20 -13.89 -22.68
C TYR A 279 1.51 -12.89 -21.72
N TYR A 280 0.19 -12.93 -21.70
CA TYR A 280 -0.64 -12.10 -20.82
C TYR A 280 -1.19 -12.92 -19.66
N PHE A 281 -0.80 -12.56 -18.42
CA PHE A 281 -1.28 -13.19 -17.20
C PHE A 281 -2.47 -12.41 -16.66
N SER A 282 -3.67 -12.97 -16.80
CA SER A 282 -4.94 -12.25 -16.52
C SER A 282 -5.30 -12.15 -15.04
N ASN A 283 -4.66 -12.96 -14.17
CA ASN A 283 -4.97 -13.05 -12.74
C ASN A 283 -3.77 -12.74 -11.86
N VAL A 284 -3.04 -11.65 -12.15
CA VAL A 284 -1.94 -11.18 -11.32
C VAL A 284 -2.39 -10.02 -10.45
N TYR A 285 -2.06 -10.10 -9.16
CA TYR A 285 -2.47 -9.15 -8.14
C TYR A 285 -1.26 -8.35 -7.63
N HIS A 286 -1.47 -7.06 -7.33
CA HIS A 286 -0.46 -6.33 -6.60
C HIS A 286 -0.47 -6.73 -5.12
N GLN A 287 0.69 -6.64 -4.47
CA GLN A 287 0.89 -7.10 -3.09
C GLN A 287 1.52 -6.00 -2.22
N THR A 288 1.38 -4.76 -2.65
CA THR A 288 1.97 -3.59 -2.01
C THR A 288 1.23 -3.21 -0.73
N GLY A 289 1.96 -2.61 0.21
CA GLY A 289 1.43 -2.00 1.41
C GLY A 289 1.49 -0.47 1.38
N GLN A 290 2.07 0.13 2.41
CA GLN A 290 2.18 1.58 2.56
C GLN A 290 3.25 2.22 1.66
N GLY A 291 4.20 1.44 1.17
CA GLY A 291 5.26 1.90 0.26
C GLY A 291 4.83 2.04 -1.20
N LYS A 292 3.64 1.55 -1.58
CA LYS A 292 3.08 1.66 -2.94
C LYS A 292 4.10 1.28 -4.01
N THR A 293 4.50 2.23 -4.89
CA THR A 293 5.49 2.01 -5.95
C THR A 293 6.78 1.40 -5.41
N SER A 294 7.32 1.90 -4.28
CA SER A 294 8.54 1.36 -3.68
C SER A 294 8.38 -0.08 -3.16
N ASP A 295 7.18 -0.46 -2.72
CA ASP A 295 6.88 -1.85 -2.34
C ASP A 295 6.81 -2.77 -3.57
N ALA A 296 6.20 -2.30 -4.67
CA ALA A 296 6.21 -3.05 -5.93
C ALA A 296 7.63 -3.23 -6.48
N GLU A 297 8.46 -2.20 -6.36
CA GLU A 297 9.88 -2.29 -6.71
C GLU A 297 10.61 -3.32 -5.86
N PHE A 298 10.32 -3.34 -4.55
CA PHE A 298 10.89 -4.29 -3.60
C PHE A 298 10.48 -5.74 -3.90
N LEU A 299 9.18 -5.98 -4.14
CA LEU A 299 8.61 -7.29 -4.52
C LEU A 299 9.30 -7.85 -5.76
N VAL A 300 9.34 -7.05 -6.83
CA VAL A 300 9.92 -7.47 -8.11
C VAL A 300 11.43 -7.69 -8.04
N ALA A 301 12.14 -6.93 -7.20
CA ALA A 301 13.58 -7.08 -7.06
C ALA A 301 13.97 -8.27 -6.18
N ASN A 302 13.23 -8.55 -5.12
CA ASN A 302 13.67 -9.50 -4.08
C ASN A 302 12.82 -10.77 -3.96
N SER A 303 11.62 -10.82 -4.56
CA SER A 303 10.65 -11.90 -4.33
C SER A 303 10.33 -12.12 -2.84
N LEU A 304 10.22 -11.01 -2.09
CA LEU A 304 9.83 -10.93 -0.68
C LEU A 304 8.65 -9.98 -0.52
N TYR A 305 7.76 -10.27 0.44
CA TYR A 305 6.68 -9.34 0.76
C TYR A 305 7.23 -8.06 1.41
N PRO A 306 6.68 -6.87 1.07
CA PRO A 306 7.08 -5.63 1.73
C PRO A 306 6.60 -5.63 3.19
N LEU A 307 7.14 -4.72 4.01
CA LEU A 307 6.78 -4.63 5.42
C LEU A 307 5.31 -4.21 5.63
N PRO A 308 4.66 -4.67 6.70
CA PRO A 308 3.29 -4.29 7.02
C PRO A 308 3.15 -2.80 7.36
N ARG A 309 4.25 -2.12 7.71
CA ARG A 309 4.25 -0.75 8.23
C ARG A 309 5.41 0.05 7.66
N GLY A 310 5.10 1.21 7.09
CA GLY A 310 6.07 2.03 6.38
C GLY A 310 6.47 1.41 5.04
N ALA A 311 7.61 1.80 4.52
CA ALA A 311 8.20 1.26 3.30
C ALA A 311 9.61 0.73 3.58
N VAL A 312 9.95 -0.42 3.05
CA VAL A 312 11.27 -1.06 3.18
C VAL A 312 12.37 -0.11 2.72
N PHE A 313 12.15 0.64 1.67
CA PHE A 313 13.06 1.62 1.10
C PHE A 313 13.51 2.69 2.10
N PHE A 314 12.67 3.04 3.09
CA PHE A 314 13.04 3.98 4.15
C PHE A 314 13.58 3.31 5.42
N THR A 315 13.01 2.16 5.77
CA THR A 315 13.25 1.56 7.08
C THR A 315 14.41 0.58 7.10
N ASN A 316 14.73 0.00 5.95
CA ASN A 316 15.65 -1.13 5.83
C ASN A 316 16.52 -1.06 4.55
N SER A 317 16.77 0.15 4.02
CA SER A 317 17.64 0.33 2.85
C SER A 317 19.11 -0.06 3.08
N ASP A 318 19.51 -0.19 4.34
CA ASP A 318 20.85 -0.59 4.77
C ASP A 318 21.03 -2.12 4.93
N ASN A 319 19.98 -2.90 4.70
CA ASN A 319 20.06 -4.36 4.71
C ASN A 319 20.80 -4.88 3.47
N GLU A 320 21.32 -6.09 3.57
CA GLU A 320 21.89 -6.83 2.44
C GLU A 320 20.79 -7.55 1.66
N TYR A 321 20.71 -7.31 0.35
CA TYR A 321 19.71 -7.92 -0.53
C TYR A 321 20.37 -8.72 -1.65
N ASN A 322 19.73 -9.84 -2.05
CA ASN A 322 20.05 -10.55 -3.27
C ASN A 322 19.06 -10.17 -4.38
N GLY A 323 19.09 -8.88 -4.74
CA GLY A 323 18.16 -8.31 -5.69
C GLY A 323 18.37 -8.82 -7.13
N LEU A 324 17.29 -8.85 -7.91
CA LEU A 324 17.36 -9.22 -9.34
C LEU A 324 18.45 -8.45 -10.11
N PRO A 325 18.66 -7.13 -9.91
CA PRO A 325 19.75 -6.41 -10.57
C PRO A 325 21.12 -6.97 -10.28
N LYS A 326 21.38 -7.37 -9.03
CA LYS A 326 22.65 -7.97 -8.61
C LYS A 326 22.86 -9.32 -9.26
N ILE A 327 21.82 -10.17 -9.24
CA ILE A 327 21.89 -11.53 -9.83
C ILE A 327 22.17 -11.45 -11.34
N VAL A 328 21.43 -10.63 -12.08
CA VAL A 328 21.69 -10.48 -13.53
C VAL A 328 23.04 -9.81 -13.80
N GLY A 329 23.52 -8.93 -12.89
CA GLY A 329 24.85 -8.32 -12.96
C GLY A 329 25.98 -9.37 -12.88
N GLU A 330 25.83 -10.40 -12.04
CA GLU A 330 26.76 -11.53 -11.95
C GLU A 330 26.80 -12.35 -13.27
N GLU A 331 25.71 -12.33 -14.05
CA GLU A 331 25.60 -12.94 -15.38
C GLU A 331 25.99 -11.98 -16.52
N GLY A 332 26.58 -10.82 -16.18
CA GLY A 332 27.15 -9.87 -17.14
C GLY A 332 26.18 -8.84 -17.70
N TYR A 333 24.99 -8.69 -17.15
CA TYR A 333 24.07 -7.63 -17.51
C TYR A 333 24.45 -6.31 -16.83
N TYR A 334 24.40 -5.21 -17.56
CA TYR A 334 24.51 -3.87 -16.98
C TYR A 334 23.13 -3.38 -16.56
N SER A 335 22.92 -3.12 -15.26
CA SER A 335 21.61 -2.86 -14.70
C SER A 335 21.36 -1.38 -14.46
N VAL A 336 20.24 -0.84 -15.00
CA VAL A 336 19.89 0.58 -14.90
C VAL A 336 18.43 0.79 -14.53
N VAL A 337 18.15 1.94 -13.90
CA VAL A 337 16.80 2.43 -13.65
C VAL A 337 16.59 3.79 -14.33
N PHE A 338 15.40 4.00 -14.90
CA PHE A 338 14.94 5.27 -15.43
C PHE A 338 13.67 5.71 -14.71
N HIS A 339 13.72 6.87 -14.03
CA HIS A 339 12.55 7.48 -13.42
C HIS A 339 12.72 9.00 -13.37
N SER A 340 11.73 9.73 -13.86
CA SER A 340 11.85 11.17 -14.07
C SER A 340 11.62 12.04 -12.80
N ASN A 341 11.61 11.43 -11.62
CA ASN A 341 11.51 12.14 -10.35
C ASN A 341 12.88 12.29 -9.65
N ASP A 342 12.93 13.02 -8.54
CA ASP A 342 14.12 13.19 -7.69
C ASP A 342 14.63 11.84 -7.16
N GLU A 343 15.96 11.69 -7.16
CA GLU A 343 16.60 10.43 -6.74
C GLU A 343 16.37 10.08 -5.27
N THR A 344 16.14 11.09 -4.42
CA THR A 344 15.91 10.87 -2.99
C THR A 344 14.45 10.51 -2.66
N PHE A 345 13.53 10.70 -3.62
CA PHE A 345 12.13 10.31 -3.43
C PHE A 345 12.02 8.79 -3.24
N TRP A 346 11.30 8.34 -2.22
CA TRP A 346 11.30 6.96 -1.74
C TRP A 346 12.69 6.46 -1.27
N ASN A 347 13.67 7.34 -1.02
CA ASN A 347 15.04 6.95 -0.62
C ASN A 347 15.72 6.00 -1.63
N ARG A 348 15.38 6.17 -2.93
CA ARG A 348 15.87 5.32 -4.02
C ARG A 348 17.38 5.39 -4.19
N ASP A 349 17.97 6.57 -3.95
CA ASP A 349 19.42 6.80 -3.96
C ASP A 349 20.19 5.77 -3.11
N GLN A 350 19.64 5.40 -1.94
CA GLN A 350 20.26 4.41 -1.06
C GLN A 350 19.83 2.98 -1.39
N MET A 351 18.53 2.77 -1.66
CA MET A 351 18.01 1.44 -1.86
C MET A 351 18.51 0.78 -3.14
N TYR A 352 18.71 1.55 -4.22
CA TYR A 352 19.22 0.99 -5.47
C TYR A 352 20.67 0.53 -5.37
N ASP A 353 21.50 1.21 -4.55
CA ASP A 353 22.83 0.72 -4.23
C ASP A 353 22.77 -0.66 -3.53
N SER A 354 21.87 -0.81 -2.55
CA SER A 354 21.68 -2.09 -1.82
C SER A 354 21.09 -3.20 -2.69
N LEU A 355 20.30 -2.86 -3.71
CA LEU A 355 19.76 -3.81 -4.69
C LEU A 355 20.75 -4.19 -5.79
N GLY A 356 21.86 -3.46 -5.91
CA GLY A 356 22.92 -3.73 -6.87
C GLY A 356 22.69 -3.19 -8.28
N TYR A 357 21.97 -2.08 -8.44
CA TYR A 357 21.90 -1.37 -9.72
C TYR A 357 23.20 -0.63 -10.03
N ASP A 358 23.66 -0.70 -11.29
CA ASP A 358 24.87 0.00 -11.73
C ASP A 358 24.63 1.51 -11.93
N ARG A 359 23.42 1.93 -12.34
CA ARG A 359 23.09 3.32 -12.59
C ARG A 359 21.60 3.62 -12.39
N PHE A 360 21.32 4.77 -11.76
CA PHE A 360 19.98 5.37 -11.72
C PHE A 360 19.99 6.70 -12.52
N TYR A 361 19.13 6.78 -13.53
CA TYR A 361 18.83 7.98 -14.28
C TYR A 361 17.59 8.65 -13.67
N SER A 362 17.82 9.73 -12.93
CA SER A 362 16.80 10.50 -12.22
C SER A 362 16.44 11.79 -12.93
N SER A 363 15.60 12.62 -12.35
CA SER A 363 15.27 13.96 -12.88
C SER A 363 16.50 14.81 -13.21
N ALA A 364 17.63 14.60 -12.52
CA ALA A 364 18.88 15.32 -12.76
C ALA A 364 19.54 14.97 -14.12
N ASP A 365 19.24 13.81 -14.68
CA ASP A 365 19.79 13.34 -15.95
C ASP A 365 18.96 13.79 -17.17
N PHE A 366 17.72 14.24 -16.96
CA PHE A 366 16.81 14.64 -18.03
C PHE A 366 16.76 16.15 -18.25
N LYS A 367 16.45 16.55 -19.47
CA LYS A 367 16.18 17.96 -19.82
C LYS A 367 14.72 18.27 -19.50
N ILE A 368 14.48 18.94 -18.39
CA ILE A 368 13.15 19.26 -17.90
C ILE A 368 12.72 20.64 -18.40
N ARG A 369 11.55 20.71 -19.04
CA ARG A 369 10.85 21.95 -19.41
C ARG A 369 9.47 21.89 -18.75
N GLU A 370 8.96 23.04 -18.30
CA GLU A 370 7.71 23.13 -17.55
C GLU A 370 6.52 22.51 -18.28
N GLU A 371 6.39 22.75 -19.59
CA GLU A 371 5.32 22.19 -20.43
C GLU A 371 5.40 20.65 -20.60
N GLN A 372 6.53 20.05 -20.30
CA GLN A 372 6.78 18.60 -20.39
C GLN A 372 6.67 17.88 -19.04
N THR A 373 6.29 18.61 -17.98
CA THR A 373 6.17 18.05 -16.65
C THR A 373 4.71 17.76 -16.28
N VAL A 374 4.54 16.80 -15.37
CA VAL A 374 3.30 16.53 -14.68
C VAL A 374 3.60 16.18 -13.23
N GLY A 375 2.92 16.84 -12.30
CA GLY A 375 3.16 16.58 -10.89
C GLY A 375 4.65 16.76 -10.51
N TRP A 376 5.37 15.67 -10.33
CA TRP A 376 6.71 15.66 -9.74
C TRP A 376 7.85 15.40 -10.74
N GLY A 377 7.58 15.29 -12.03
CA GLY A 377 8.62 15.00 -13.01
C GLY A 377 8.16 15.10 -14.45
N LEU A 378 8.96 14.58 -15.38
CA LEU A 378 8.61 14.54 -16.80
C LEU A 378 7.43 13.62 -17.06
N LYS A 379 6.60 13.99 -18.03
CA LYS A 379 5.60 13.09 -18.62
C LYS A 379 6.28 11.88 -19.25
N ASP A 380 5.59 10.73 -19.28
CA ASP A 380 6.18 9.45 -19.71
C ASP A 380 6.74 9.48 -21.14
N MET A 381 6.07 10.18 -22.08
CA MET A 381 6.56 10.30 -23.47
C MET A 381 7.95 10.94 -23.54
N GLU A 382 8.15 11.98 -22.76
CA GLU A 382 9.42 12.72 -22.71
C GLU A 382 10.51 11.89 -22.03
N MET A 383 10.17 11.21 -20.92
CA MET A 383 11.08 10.32 -20.23
C MET A 383 11.56 9.20 -21.17
N PHE A 384 10.64 8.48 -21.81
CA PHE A 384 10.98 7.42 -22.75
C PHE A 384 11.83 7.92 -23.92
N THR A 385 11.43 9.05 -24.53
CA THR A 385 12.15 9.62 -25.65
C THR A 385 13.59 10.03 -25.30
N GLN A 386 13.79 10.70 -24.15
CA GLN A 386 15.13 11.09 -23.72
C GLN A 386 15.98 9.90 -23.27
N SER A 387 15.37 8.85 -22.73
CA SER A 387 16.08 7.62 -22.33
C SER A 387 16.74 6.89 -23.49
N LEU A 388 16.29 7.08 -24.74
CA LEU A 388 16.90 6.44 -25.91
C LEU A 388 18.37 6.81 -26.09
N ASP A 389 18.73 8.04 -25.78
CA ASP A 389 20.12 8.49 -25.89
C ASP A 389 21.02 7.68 -24.95
N TYR A 390 20.59 7.41 -23.74
CA TYR A 390 21.28 6.57 -22.76
C TYR A 390 21.27 5.10 -23.18
N LEU A 391 20.12 4.54 -23.59
CA LEU A 391 19.98 3.13 -23.98
C LEU A 391 20.92 2.72 -25.12
N ARG A 392 21.22 3.66 -26.06
CA ARG A 392 22.16 3.41 -27.17
C ARG A 392 23.59 3.14 -26.68
N GLU A 393 23.97 3.78 -25.57
CA GLU A 393 25.31 3.75 -25.02
C GLU A 393 25.54 2.66 -23.98
N LEU A 394 24.45 1.98 -23.50
CA LEU A 394 24.56 0.94 -22.50
C LEU A 394 25.37 -0.28 -23.02
N PRO A 395 26.22 -0.88 -22.17
CA PRO A 395 26.76 -2.22 -22.42
C PRO A 395 25.63 -3.22 -22.63
N LYS A 396 25.83 -4.21 -23.48
CA LYS A 396 24.85 -5.26 -23.79
C LYS A 396 25.39 -6.62 -23.39
N PRO A 397 24.56 -7.53 -22.83
CA PRO A 397 23.14 -7.29 -22.52
C PRO A 397 22.94 -6.34 -21.34
N PHE A 398 21.79 -5.68 -21.28
CA PHE A 398 21.43 -4.83 -20.14
C PHE A 398 20.07 -5.21 -19.53
N TYR A 399 19.90 -4.83 -18.27
CA TYR A 399 18.64 -4.87 -17.54
C TYR A 399 18.22 -3.43 -17.28
N ALA A 400 17.14 -2.97 -17.91
CA ALA A 400 16.65 -1.60 -17.81
C ALA A 400 15.25 -1.58 -17.18
N LYS A 401 15.14 -0.99 -15.99
CA LYS A 401 13.87 -0.76 -15.31
C LYS A 401 13.38 0.65 -15.62
N PHE A 402 12.11 0.76 -16.01
CA PHE A 402 11.40 2.01 -16.20
C PHE A 402 10.26 2.12 -15.20
N ILE A 403 10.11 3.28 -14.59
CA ILE A 403 9.01 3.59 -13.69
C ILE A 403 8.28 4.79 -14.27
N THR A 404 7.05 4.59 -14.75
CA THR A 404 6.22 5.66 -15.29
C THR A 404 5.72 6.59 -14.19
N LEU A 405 5.25 7.79 -14.55
CA LEU A 405 4.85 8.81 -13.57
C LEU A 405 3.53 9.50 -13.95
N THR A 406 3.18 9.61 -15.23
CA THR A 406 2.06 10.44 -15.67
C THR A 406 0.73 9.99 -15.10
N ASN A 407 0.55 8.69 -14.90
CA ASN A 407 -0.66 8.12 -14.29
C ASN A 407 -0.63 8.13 -12.75
N HIS A 408 0.05 9.11 -12.15
CA HIS A 408 0.09 9.28 -10.69
C HIS A 408 -1.03 10.23 -10.21
N PHE A 409 -1.63 9.90 -9.05
CA PHE A 409 -2.61 10.78 -8.41
C PHE A 409 -2.02 12.19 -8.18
N PRO A 410 -2.76 13.28 -8.43
CA PRO A 410 -4.20 13.41 -8.66
C PRO A 410 -4.65 13.28 -10.12
N TYR A 411 -3.87 12.62 -10.99
CA TYR A 411 -4.17 12.38 -12.39
C TYR A 411 -4.32 13.70 -13.17
N ALA A 412 -3.44 14.64 -12.85
CA ALA A 412 -3.40 15.92 -13.56
C ALA A 412 -2.79 15.71 -14.95
N LEU A 413 -3.50 16.14 -15.97
CA LEU A 413 -3.05 16.14 -17.35
C LEU A 413 -3.63 17.36 -18.05
N ASP A 414 -2.81 18.05 -18.85
CA ASP A 414 -3.25 19.16 -19.64
C ASP A 414 -4.22 18.70 -20.75
N GLU A 415 -5.22 19.50 -21.08
CA GLU A 415 -6.22 19.12 -22.09
C GLU A 415 -5.60 18.85 -23.47
N GLU A 416 -4.49 19.53 -23.80
CA GLU A 416 -3.75 19.36 -25.07
C GLU A 416 -3.02 18.02 -25.16
N ASP A 417 -2.72 17.37 -24.03
CA ASP A 417 -2.09 16.05 -23.98
C ASP A 417 -3.12 14.90 -23.91
N ALA A 418 -4.40 15.23 -23.84
CA ALA A 418 -5.45 14.23 -23.69
C ALA A 418 -5.74 13.50 -25.02
N PHE A 419 -5.56 12.19 -25.04
CA PHE A 419 -5.90 11.32 -26.18
C PHE A 419 -7.31 10.74 -26.10
N ILE A 420 -8.04 11.01 -25.02
CA ILE A 420 -9.43 10.60 -24.82
C ILE A 420 -10.14 11.69 -24.02
N LYS A 421 -11.45 11.81 -24.20
CA LYS A 421 -12.27 12.74 -23.40
C LYS A 421 -12.29 12.29 -21.93
N LYS A 422 -12.38 13.27 -21.03
CA LYS A 422 -12.56 13.01 -19.62
C LYS A 422 -13.87 12.26 -19.36
N GLY A 423 -13.83 11.29 -18.46
CA GLY A 423 -15.02 10.55 -18.04
C GLY A 423 -16.08 11.45 -17.36
N ASN A 424 -17.28 10.91 -17.18
CA ASN A 424 -18.41 11.63 -16.61
C ASN A 424 -19.10 10.81 -15.50
N THR A 425 -18.30 10.20 -14.61
CA THR A 425 -18.80 9.54 -13.40
C THR A 425 -18.93 10.55 -12.25
N SER A 426 -19.50 10.11 -11.14
CA SER A 426 -19.59 10.92 -9.92
C SER A 426 -18.24 11.26 -9.26
N SER A 427 -17.14 10.64 -9.71
CA SER A 427 -15.78 10.87 -9.21
C SER A 427 -14.88 11.59 -10.20
N GLU A 428 -14.48 12.81 -9.87
CA GLU A 428 -13.50 13.58 -10.65
C GLU A 428 -12.15 12.85 -10.75
N THR A 429 -11.73 12.16 -9.70
CA THR A 429 -10.52 11.35 -9.66
C THR A 429 -10.55 10.23 -10.69
N LEU A 430 -11.63 9.44 -10.74
CA LEU A 430 -11.80 8.38 -11.73
C LEU A 430 -11.88 8.93 -13.16
N ASN A 431 -12.55 10.06 -13.35
CA ASN A 431 -12.69 10.70 -14.66
C ASN A 431 -11.34 11.17 -15.22
N ARG A 432 -10.42 11.66 -14.38
CA ARG A 432 -9.06 12.04 -14.76
C ARG A 432 -8.15 10.83 -14.96
N TYR A 433 -8.32 9.80 -14.13
CA TYR A 433 -7.56 8.56 -14.24
C TYR A 433 -7.63 7.93 -15.63
N PHE A 434 -8.80 7.94 -16.26
CA PHE A 434 -8.95 7.43 -17.62
C PHE A 434 -8.10 8.20 -18.64
N MET A 435 -7.94 9.51 -18.47
CA MET A 435 -7.13 10.34 -19.36
C MET A 435 -5.63 10.00 -19.22
N THR A 436 -5.15 9.87 -17.98
CA THR A 436 -3.73 9.56 -17.72
C THR A 436 -3.38 8.12 -18.07
N VAL A 437 -4.27 7.15 -17.86
CA VAL A 437 -4.12 5.78 -18.37
C VAL A 437 -3.95 5.78 -19.89
N ARG A 438 -4.81 6.50 -20.62
CA ARG A 438 -4.71 6.58 -22.07
C ARG A 438 -3.42 7.27 -22.52
N TYR A 439 -2.96 8.29 -21.82
CA TYR A 439 -1.68 8.94 -22.09
C TYR A 439 -0.50 7.97 -21.95
N THR A 440 -0.47 7.21 -20.86
CA THR A 440 0.59 6.20 -20.61
C THR A 440 0.57 5.12 -21.70
N ASP A 441 -0.59 4.68 -22.15
CA ASP A 441 -0.74 3.73 -23.27
C ASP A 441 -0.14 4.28 -24.59
N GLU A 442 -0.42 5.54 -24.92
CA GLU A 442 0.17 6.18 -26.12
C GLU A 442 1.68 6.43 -25.96
N ALA A 443 2.15 6.73 -24.72
CA ALA A 443 3.58 6.85 -24.42
C ALA A 443 4.33 5.53 -24.65
N LEU A 444 3.75 4.42 -24.21
CA LEU A 444 4.30 3.06 -24.45
C LEU A 444 4.35 2.75 -25.94
N LYS A 445 3.28 3.03 -26.68
CA LYS A 445 3.23 2.85 -28.14
C LYS A 445 4.35 3.59 -28.83
N LEU A 446 4.55 4.87 -28.50
CA LEU A 446 5.63 5.67 -29.05
C LEU A 446 7.00 5.08 -28.68
N PHE A 447 7.21 4.68 -27.44
CA PHE A 447 8.45 4.08 -26.99
C PHE A 447 8.79 2.79 -27.74
N PHE A 448 7.83 1.89 -27.93
CA PHE A 448 8.02 0.65 -28.70
C PHE A 448 8.35 0.93 -30.17
N GLN A 449 7.73 1.95 -30.79
CA GLN A 449 8.07 2.40 -32.16
C GLN A 449 9.51 2.93 -32.22
N GLN A 450 9.93 3.70 -31.23
CA GLN A 450 11.28 4.25 -31.14
C GLN A 450 12.32 3.13 -30.92
N LEU A 451 12.05 2.14 -30.05
CA LEU A 451 12.94 0.99 -29.83
C LEU A 451 13.11 0.16 -31.11
N LYS A 452 12.05 0.00 -31.93
CA LYS A 452 12.15 -0.63 -33.26
C LYS A 452 13.05 0.16 -34.18
N ALA A 453 12.93 1.47 -34.23
CA ALA A 453 13.77 2.33 -35.04
C ALA A 453 15.25 2.31 -34.63
N GLU A 454 15.53 2.11 -33.35
CA GLU A 454 16.87 2.02 -32.80
C GLU A 454 17.48 0.59 -32.81
N ASN A 455 16.79 -0.39 -33.38
CA ASN A 455 17.18 -1.81 -33.39
C ASN A 455 17.42 -2.40 -31.99
N LEU A 456 16.69 -1.89 -30.98
CA LEU A 456 16.71 -2.41 -29.60
C LEU A 456 15.56 -3.39 -29.35
N TYR A 457 14.53 -3.43 -30.20
CA TYR A 457 13.32 -4.21 -29.97
C TYR A 457 13.54 -5.72 -30.18
N GLU A 458 14.10 -6.16 -31.30
CA GLU A 458 14.17 -7.58 -31.68
C GLU A 458 15.03 -8.44 -30.74
N ASN A 459 16.07 -7.84 -30.16
CA ASN A 459 16.95 -8.52 -29.20
C ASN A 459 16.62 -8.18 -27.75
N SER A 460 15.35 -8.02 -27.43
CA SER A 460 14.90 -7.67 -26.10
C SER A 460 13.71 -8.50 -25.66
N ILE A 461 13.50 -8.56 -24.35
CA ILE A 461 12.30 -9.02 -23.67
C ILE A 461 11.70 -7.86 -22.90
N PHE A 462 10.39 -7.74 -22.90
CA PHE A 462 9.65 -6.67 -22.23
C PHE A 462 8.71 -7.26 -21.18
N ILE A 463 8.86 -6.84 -19.93
CA ILE A 463 8.02 -7.19 -18.81
C ILE A 463 7.28 -5.91 -18.40
N LEU A 464 5.95 -5.85 -18.65
CA LEU A 464 5.11 -4.73 -18.27
C LEU A 464 4.20 -5.19 -17.13
N TYR A 465 4.20 -4.46 -16.02
CA TYR A 465 3.34 -4.79 -14.89
C TYR A 465 2.80 -3.52 -14.23
N GLY A 466 1.55 -3.57 -13.74
CA GLY A 466 1.01 -2.52 -12.89
C GLY A 466 1.64 -2.59 -11.48
N ASP A 467 1.97 -1.46 -10.90
CA ASP A 467 2.65 -1.43 -9.60
C ASP A 467 1.68 -1.53 -8.41
N HIS A 468 0.57 -0.81 -8.44
CA HIS A 468 -0.49 -0.88 -7.43
C HIS A 468 -1.82 -0.33 -7.99
N TYR A 469 -2.86 -0.33 -7.14
CA TYR A 469 -4.13 0.28 -7.53
C TYR A 469 -4.01 1.82 -7.69
N GLY A 470 -4.69 2.36 -8.69
CA GLY A 470 -4.84 3.80 -8.90
C GLY A 470 -6.11 4.35 -8.26
N ILE A 471 -7.19 3.56 -8.27
CA ILE A 471 -8.49 3.94 -7.76
C ILE A 471 -8.76 3.18 -6.47
N SER A 472 -8.83 3.92 -5.34
CA SER A 472 -9.09 3.35 -4.02
C SER A 472 -10.57 3.03 -3.81
N GLU A 473 -10.89 2.21 -2.81
CA GLU A 473 -12.26 1.84 -2.41
C GLU A 473 -13.16 3.05 -2.14
N TYR A 474 -12.59 4.21 -1.83
CA TYR A 474 -13.33 5.47 -1.65
C TYR A 474 -14.15 5.86 -2.90
N HIS A 475 -13.75 5.40 -4.09
CA HIS A 475 -14.38 5.70 -5.37
C HIS A 475 -15.25 4.55 -5.90
N ASN A 476 -15.57 3.55 -5.09
CA ASN A 476 -16.34 2.37 -5.51
C ASN A 476 -17.71 2.70 -6.10
N ASP A 477 -18.40 3.75 -5.62
CA ASP A 477 -19.68 4.17 -6.17
C ASP A 477 -19.51 4.62 -7.64
N ALA A 478 -18.52 5.45 -7.93
CA ALA A 478 -18.24 5.91 -9.30
C ALA A 478 -17.71 4.78 -10.19
N LEU A 479 -16.93 3.85 -9.63
CA LEU A 479 -16.46 2.67 -10.34
C LEU A 479 -17.61 1.72 -10.65
N SER A 480 -18.60 1.59 -9.74
CA SER A 480 -19.85 0.88 -9.96
C SER A 480 -20.67 1.49 -11.11
N GLU A 481 -20.75 2.83 -11.20
CA GLU A 481 -21.37 3.54 -12.33
C GLU A 481 -20.69 3.17 -13.65
N TYR A 482 -19.35 3.20 -13.68
CA TYR A 482 -18.57 2.90 -14.89
C TYR A 482 -18.69 1.43 -15.32
N LEU A 483 -18.55 0.49 -14.36
CA LEU A 483 -18.59 -0.95 -14.66
C LEU A 483 -20.02 -1.49 -14.84
N GLY A 484 -21.06 -0.72 -14.49
CA GLY A 484 -22.46 -1.10 -14.62
C GLY A 484 -22.88 -2.20 -13.62
N LYS A 485 -22.13 -2.40 -12.53
CA LYS A 485 -22.42 -3.40 -11.48
C LYS A 485 -22.02 -2.87 -10.11
N GLY A 486 -22.71 -3.35 -9.06
CA GLY A 486 -22.31 -3.08 -7.68
C GLY A 486 -20.93 -3.67 -7.35
N ILE A 487 -20.14 -2.95 -6.53
CA ILE A 487 -18.85 -3.44 -6.05
C ILE A 487 -19.05 -4.10 -4.69
N THR A 488 -18.89 -5.42 -4.64
CA THR A 488 -18.94 -6.23 -3.42
C THR A 488 -17.56 -6.35 -2.76
N LEU A 489 -17.46 -6.98 -1.59
CA LEU A 489 -16.16 -7.28 -0.97
C LEU A 489 -15.31 -8.20 -1.85
N TYR A 490 -15.93 -9.18 -2.52
CA TYR A 490 -15.26 -10.00 -3.51
C TYR A 490 -14.68 -9.15 -4.66
N ASP A 491 -15.49 -8.22 -5.20
CA ASP A 491 -15.04 -7.33 -6.27
C ASP A 491 -13.88 -6.43 -5.85
N THR A 492 -13.80 -6.02 -4.56
CA THR A 492 -12.65 -5.21 -4.09
C THR A 492 -11.32 -5.94 -4.22
N ILE A 493 -11.32 -7.27 -4.05
CA ILE A 493 -10.12 -8.09 -4.30
C ILE A 493 -9.88 -8.26 -5.80
N GLN A 494 -10.92 -8.47 -6.61
CA GLN A 494 -10.75 -8.56 -8.07
C GLN A 494 -10.18 -7.26 -8.68
N LEU A 495 -10.47 -6.11 -8.06
CA LEU A 495 -9.93 -4.81 -8.44
C LEU A 495 -8.46 -4.60 -8.03
N GLN A 496 -7.86 -5.51 -7.23
CA GLN A 496 -6.42 -5.49 -6.95
C GLN A 496 -5.59 -6.12 -8.08
N ARG A 497 -6.23 -6.64 -9.13
CA ARG A 497 -5.51 -7.14 -10.30
C ARG A 497 -4.82 -6.01 -11.05
N VAL A 498 -3.60 -6.31 -11.47
CA VAL A 498 -2.74 -5.41 -12.26
C VAL A 498 -2.33 -6.08 -13.57
N PRO A 499 -2.09 -5.30 -14.65
CA PRO A 499 -1.50 -5.84 -15.87
C PRO A 499 -0.23 -6.65 -15.58
N MET A 500 -0.06 -7.79 -16.21
CA MET A 500 1.19 -8.54 -16.25
C MET A 500 1.36 -9.11 -17.64
N ILE A 501 2.29 -8.54 -18.41
CA ILE A 501 2.52 -8.83 -19.81
C ILE A 501 4.00 -9.12 -20.02
N ILE A 502 4.33 -10.27 -20.61
CA ILE A 502 5.69 -10.60 -21.02
C ILE A 502 5.69 -10.70 -22.53
N HIS A 503 6.35 -9.73 -23.17
CA HIS A 503 6.48 -9.66 -24.62
C HIS A 503 7.88 -10.04 -25.08
N ILE A 504 7.96 -11.06 -25.89
CA ILE A 504 9.21 -11.51 -26.53
C ILE A 504 8.99 -11.45 -28.05
N PRO A 505 9.64 -10.53 -28.77
CA PRO A 505 9.48 -10.42 -30.21
C PRO A 505 9.67 -11.75 -30.94
N GLY A 506 8.71 -12.08 -31.80
CA GLY A 506 8.72 -13.32 -32.58
C GLY A 506 8.14 -14.55 -31.85
N GLN A 507 7.74 -14.44 -30.59
CA GLN A 507 6.96 -15.47 -29.91
C GLN A 507 5.46 -15.28 -30.16
N GLU A 508 4.71 -16.38 -30.17
CA GLU A 508 3.25 -16.36 -30.29
C GLU A 508 2.60 -15.94 -28.96
N GLY A 509 1.65 -15.04 -29.01
CA GLY A 509 0.92 -14.57 -27.83
C GLY A 509 0.01 -15.64 -27.23
N LYS A 510 -0.16 -15.58 -25.91
CA LYS A 510 -1.03 -16.49 -25.15
C LYS A 510 -1.55 -15.83 -23.89
N THR A 511 -2.86 -15.87 -23.67
CA THR A 511 -3.44 -15.55 -22.36
C THR A 511 -3.25 -16.74 -21.43
N ILE A 512 -2.76 -16.45 -20.22
CA ILE A 512 -2.45 -17.42 -19.16
C ILE A 512 -3.28 -17.03 -17.93
N GLU A 513 -4.08 -17.94 -17.43
CA GLU A 513 -5.00 -17.70 -16.30
C GLU A 513 -4.40 -18.06 -14.94
N THR A 514 -3.11 -18.32 -14.89
CA THR A 514 -2.37 -18.57 -13.64
C THR A 514 -2.61 -17.46 -12.64
N ILE A 515 -2.92 -17.84 -11.40
CA ILE A 515 -3.03 -16.91 -10.28
C ILE A 515 -1.62 -16.58 -9.81
N GLY A 516 -1.28 -15.30 -9.79
CA GLY A 516 0.06 -14.84 -9.42
C GLY A 516 0.07 -13.47 -8.78
N GLY A 517 1.23 -13.09 -8.27
CA GLY A 517 1.51 -11.79 -7.68
C GLY A 517 2.76 -11.15 -8.26
N GLN A 518 3.04 -9.92 -7.88
CA GLN A 518 4.28 -9.24 -8.27
C GLN A 518 5.53 -9.95 -7.73
N ILE A 519 5.39 -10.69 -6.64
CA ILE A 519 6.44 -11.50 -6.01
C ILE A 519 6.98 -12.59 -6.94
N ASP A 520 6.18 -13.01 -7.92
CA ASP A 520 6.49 -14.05 -8.91
C ASP A 520 7.34 -13.55 -10.09
N ILE A 521 7.48 -12.22 -10.24
CA ILE A 521 8.16 -11.61 -11.41
C ILE A 521 9.66 -11.94 -11.41
N LYS A 522 10.34 -11.87 -10.26
CA LYS A 522 11.78 -12.19 -10.16
C LYS A 522 12.09 -13.62 -10.62
N PRO A 523 11.51 -14.67 -10.03
CA PRO A 523 11.79 -16.05 -10.44
C PRO A 523 11.39 -16.32 -11.91
N THR A 524 10.32 -15.67 -12.39
CA THR A 524 9.91 -15.77 -13.81
C THR A 524 10.96 -15.18 -14.75
N ILE A 525 11.51 -14.00 -14.46
CA ILE A 525 12.57 -13.38 -15.28
C ILE A 525 13.81 -14.26 -15.27
N LEU A 526 14.24 -14.75 -14.10
CA LEU A 526 15.42 -15.60 -13.98
C LEU A 526 15.27 -16.89 -14.80
N ASN A 527 14.11 -17.55 -14.76
CA ASN A 527 13.82 -18.71 -15.58
C ASN A 527 13.91 -18.39 -17.09
N LEU A 528 13.27 -17.29 -17.53
CA LEU A 528 13.30 -16.87 -18.94
C LEU A 528 14.72 -16.57 -19.43
N LEU A 529 15.60 -16.09 -18.58
CA LEU A 529 17.00 -15.83 -18.87
C LEU A 529 17.89 -17.06 -18.74
N GLY A 530 17.37 -18.18 -18.21
CA GLY A 530 18.15 -19.40 -17.97
C GLY A 530 19.11 -19.30 -16.77
N ILE A 531 18.85 -18.36 -15.86
CA ILE A 531 19.64 -18.13 -14.65
C ILE A 531 19.11 -19.01 -13.53
N ASP A 532 19.99 -19.81 -12.94
CA ASP A 532 19.64 -20.68 -11.82
C ASP A 532 19.39 -19.88 -10.55
N ASN A 533 18.27 -20.15 -9.89
CA ASN A 533 17.86 -19.51 -8.64
C ASN A 533 17.51 -20.50 -7.52
N GLU A 534 17.91 -21.77 -7.64
CA GLU A 534 17.59 -22.82 -6.65
C GLU A 534 18.11 -22.51 -5.24
N ASN A 535 19.17 -21.73 -5.12
CA ASN A 535 19.76 -21.36 -3.83
C ASN A 535 19.33 -19.95 -3.33
N ASP A 536 18.43 -19.28 -4.02
CA ASP A 536 17.96 -17.95 -3.68
C ASP A 536 16.67 -18.02 -2.84
N VAL A 537 16.49 -17.07 -1.94
CA VAL A 537 15.27 -16.98 -1.11
C VAL A 537 14.18 -16.28 -1.91
N ASN A 538 13.30 -17.06 -2.53
CA ASN A 538 12.15 -16.54 -3.27
C ASN A 538 10.85 -17.05 -2.64
N PHE A 539 9.95 -16.12 -2.28
CA PHE A 539 8.58 -16.44 -1.87
C PHE A 539 7.64 -16.59 -3.06
N GLY A 540 8.01 -16.01 -4.19
CA GLY A 540 7.31 -16.16 -5.45
C GLY A 540 7.79 -17.38 -6.24
N GLU A 541 6.96 -17.78 -7.20
CA GLU A 541 7.18 -18.92 -8.08
C GLU A 541 7.15 -18.47 -9.55
N ASP A 542 7.81 -19.19 -10.46
CA ASP A 542 7.73 -18.92 -11.89
C ASP A 542 6.27 -18.93 -12.37
N LEU A 543 5.81 -17.85 -12.98
CA LEU A 543 4.44 -17.71 -13.50
C LEU A 543 4.09 -18.73 -14.60
N PHE A 544 5.10 -19.30 -15.25
CA PHE A 544 4.92 -20.37 -16.23
C PHE A 544 4.91 -21.77 -15.61
N SER A 545 5.26 -21.92 -14.32
CA SER A 545 5.27 -23.22 -13.65
C SER A 545 3.91 -23.90 -13.67
N LEU A 546 3.91 -25.22 -13.90
CA LEU A 546 2.71 -26.06 -13.84
C LEU A 546 2.48 -26.66 -12.44
N GLU A 547 3.45 -26.51 -11.55
CA GLU A 547 3.45 -27.10 -10.20
C GLU A 547 3.44 -26.04 -9.09
N ARG A 548 2.88 -24.84 -9.40
CA ARG A 548 2.82 -23.75 -8.44
C ARG A 548 1.62 -23.88 -7.49
N SER A 549 1.73 -23.24 -6.32
CA SER A 549 0.71 -23.27 -5.27
C SER A 549 -0.60 -22.59 -5.67
N ASN A 550 -0.59 -21.68 -6.66
CA ASN A 550 -1.73 -20.84 -7.04
C ASN A 550 -2.35 -20.10 -5.84
N LEU A 551 -1.51 -19.70 -4.88
CA LEU A 551 -1.89 -18.93 -3.70
C LEU A 551 -1.17 -17.59 -3.72
N VAL A 552 -1.93 -16.49 -3.72
CA VAL A 552 -1.41 -15.13 -3.70
C VAL A 552 -1.85 -14.45 -2.42
N ALA A 553 -0.91 -14.18 -1.54
CA ALA A 553 -1.14 -13.38 -0.33
C ALA A 553 -1.07 -11.89 -0.65
N LEU A 554 -2.04 -11.11 -0.17
CA LEU A 554 -2.01 -9.65 -0.16
C LEU A 554 -1.47 -9.17 1.19
N ARG A 555 -0.93 -7.95 1.21
CA ARG A 555 -0.22 -7.45 2.40
C ARG A 555 -1.10 -7.24 3.64
N ASP A 556 -2.40 -7.14 3.47
CA ASP A 556 -3.39 -7.03 4.54
C ASP A 556 -3.86 -8.40 5.10
N GLY A 557 -3.31 -9.50 4.58
CA GLY A 557 -3.68 -10.87 4.94
C GLY A 557 -4.85 -11.44 4.13
N SER A 558 -5.44 -10.66 3.22
CA SER A 558 -6.34 -11.19 2.20
C SER A 558 -5.56 -12.11 1.25
N PHE A 559 -6.25 -13.04 0.59
CA PHE A 559 -5.61 -13.91 -0.40
C PHE A 559 -6.55 -14.34 -1.52
N VAL A 560 -5.94 -14.78 -2.60
CA VAL A 560 -6.60 -15.45 -3.73
C VAL A 560 -5.93 -16.79 -3.94
N SER A 561 -6.70 -17.87 -3.95
CA SER A 561 -6.27 -19.22 -4.28
C SER A 561 -6.97 -19.73 -5.53
N GLU A 562 -6.72 -20.98 -5.92
CA GLU A 562 -7.38 -21.61 -7.06
C GLU A 562 -8.91 -21.63 -6.88
N ASP A 563 -9.39 -21.95 -5.67
CA ASP A 563 -10.79 -22.16 -5.37
C ASP A 563 -11.43 -21.00 -4.59
N TYR A 564 -10.64 -20.22 -3.82
CA TYR A 564 -11.17 -19.29 -2.82
C TYR A 564 -10.57 -17.90 -2.91
N VAL A 565 -11.36 -16.92 -2.45
CA VAL A 565 -10.93 -15.55 -2.16
C VAL A 565 -11.27 -15.24 -0.70
N TYR A 566 -10.31 -14.74 0.04
CA TYR A 566 -10.49 -14.35 1.43
C TYR A 566 -10.17 -12.88 1.62
N THR A 567 -11.07 -12.15 2.26
CA THR A 567 -10.86 -10.76 2.66
C THR A 567 -11.80 -10.38 3.80
N LYS A 568 -11.34 -9.51 4.70
CA LYS A 568 -12.13 -8.95 5.82
C LYS A 568 -12.94 -10.03 6.57
N GLN A 569 -12.30 -11.20 6.81
CA GLN A 569 -12.86 -12.38 7.51
C GLN A 569 -14.03 -13.04 6.81
N LYS A 570 -14.15 -12.87 5.51
CA LYS A 570 -15.11 -13.58 4.67
C LYS A 570 -14.39 -14.42 3.64
N CYS A 571 -14.95 -15.61 3.41
CA CYS A 571 -14.50 -16.55 2.40
C CYS A 571 -15.50 -16.56 1.24
N PHE A 572 -14.99 -16.53 0.02
CA PHE A 572 -15.78 -16.54 -1.21
C PHE A 572 -15.29 -17.64 -2.12
N GLU A 573 -16.20 -18.31 -2.82
CA GLU A 573 -15.84 -19.16 -3.94
C GLU A 573 -15.31 -18.27 -5.09
N ARG A 574 -14.12 -18.60 -5.62
CA ARG A 574 -13.43 -17.72 -6.59
C ARG A 574 -14.17 -17.57 -7.92
N GLU A 575 -14.84 -18.63 -8.41
CA GLU A 575 -15.52 -18.58 -9.71
C GLU A 575 -16.84 -17.82 -9.65
N SER A 576 -17.64 -18.05 -8.62
CA SER A 576 -18.98 -17.45 -8.48
C SER A 576 -18.97 -16.11 -7.75
N GLY A 577 -17.98 -15.87 -6.87
CA GLY A 577 -17.96 -14.75 -5.94
C GLY A 577 -19.01 -14.87 -4.83
N GLU A 578 -19.63 -16.04 -4.65
CA GLU A 578 -20.59 -16.29 -3.57
C GLU A 578 -19.86 -16.44 -2.23
N GLU A 579 -20.40 -15.82 -1.16
CA GLU A 579 -19.89 -15.97 0.20
C GLU A 579 -20.19 -17.40 0.70
N ILE A 580 -19.16 -18.06 1.24
CA ILE A 580 -19.20 -19.41 1.76
C ILE A 580 -18.69 -19.45 3.21
N GLU A 581 -18.77 -20.63 3.84
CA GLU A 581 -18.32 -20.82 5.22
C GLU A 581 -16.81 -20.59 5.33
N ILE A 582 -16.38 -19.86 6.38
CA ILE A 582 -14.99 -19.41 6.56
C ILE A 582 -14.00 -20.58 6.74
N GLU A 583 -14.49 -21.71 7.25
CA GLU A 583 -13.72 -22.93 7.48
C GLU A 583 -13.04 -23.46 6.20
N GLN A 584 -13.56 -23.11 5.01
CA GLN A 584 -12.93 -23.47 3.73
C GLN A 584 -11.64 -22.68 3.49
N CYS A 585 -11.59 -21.46 4.00
CA CYS A 585 -10.43 -20.57 3.89
C CYS A 585 -9.38 -20.76 5.01
N GLU A 586 -9.73 -21.36 6.16
CA GLU A 586 -8.87 -21.46 7.35
C GLU A 586 -7.47 -22.04 7.06
N PRO A 587 -7.28 -23.12 6.30
CA PRO A 587 -5.95 -23.65 6.01
C PRO A 587 -5.04 -22.64 5.30
N PHE A 588 -5.61 -21.86 4.37
CA PHE A 588 -4.88 -20.85 3.62
C PHE A 588 -4.60 -19.60 4.46
N ILE A 589 -5.48 -19.25 5.41
CA ILE A 589 -5.27 -18.12 6.33
C ILE A 589 -3.98 -18.34 7.13
N GLU A 590 -3.80 -19.56 7.69
CA GLU A 590 -2.60 -19.90 8.47
C GLU A 590 -1.34 -19.86 7.61
N GLU A 591 -1.40 -20.38 6.38
CA GLU A 591 -0.29 -20.39 5.43
C GLU A 591 0.11 -18.96 5.03
N VAL A 592 -0.86 -18.12 4.64
CA VAL A 592 -0.62 -16.72 4.28
C VAL A 592 -0.02 -15.93 5.44
N GLN A 593 -0.54 -16.13 6.66
CA GLN A 593 0.02 -15.49 7.85
C GLN A 593 1.49 -15.89 8.07
N LEU A 594 1.80 -17.17 7.90
CA LEU A 594 3.17 -17.67 8.04
C LEU A 594 4.11 -17.08 6.98
N GLN A 595 3.69 -17.04 5.71
CA GLN A 595 4.46 -16.45 4.61
C GLN A 595 4.79 -14.98 4.91
N LEU A 596 3.80 -14.20 5.30
CA LEU A 596 3.96 -12.78 5.61
C LEU A 596 4.87 -12.56 6.82
N ASP A 597 4.70 -13.33 7.90
CA ASP A 597 5.52 -13.23 9.12
C ASP A 597 6.98 -13.59 8.86
N VAL A 598 7.24 -14.66 8.11
CA VAL A 598 8.61 -15.08 7.79
C VAL A 598 9.30 -14.05 6.92
N SER A 599 8.62 -13.50 5.90
CA SER A 599 9.16 -12.42 5.07
C SER A 599 9.48 -11.17 5.92
N ASP A 600 8.60 -10.79 6.84
CA ASP A 600 8.83 -9.67 7.76
C ASP A 600 10.06 -9.89 8.64
N ARG A 601 10.23 -11.10 9.19
CA ARG A 601 11.39 -11.48 10.01
C ARG A 601 12.70 -11.45 9.22
N ILE A 602 12.68 -11.89 7.96
CA ILE A 602 13.85 -11.81 7.06
C ILE A 602 14.29 -10.35 6.93
N ILE A 603 13.35 -9.43 6.64
CA ILE A 603 13.66 -8.02 6.44
C ILE A 603 14.08 -7.36 7.75
N TYR A 604 13.31 -7.52 8.83
CA TYR A 604 13.65 -6.90 10.12
C TYR A 604 14.97 -7.41 10.70
N GLY A 605 15.29 -8.67 10.49
CA GLY A 605 16.53 -9.31 10.98
C GLY A 605 17.74 -9.15 10.05
N ASP A 606 17.56 -8.59 8.84
CA ASP A 606 18.61 -8.57 7.81
C ASP A 606 19.18 -9.98 7.58
N LEU A 607 18.28 -10.97 7.40
CA LEU A 607 18.68 -12.38 7.41
C LEU A 607 19.18 -12.89 6.05
N LEU A 608 18.89 -12.19 4.94
CA LEU A 608 19.34 -12.61 3.61
C LEU A 608 20.86 -12.76 3.54
N LYS A 609 21.62 -11.98 4.30
CA LYS A 609 23.10 -12.08 4.37
C LYS A 609 23.62 -13.46 4.77
N PHE A 610 22.80 -14.31 5.41
CA PHE A 610 23.16 -15.68 5.77
C PHE A 610 22.93 -16.70 4.65
N TYR A 611 22.15 -16.31 3.62
CA TYR A 611 21.84 -17.13 2.44
C TYR A 611 22.67 -16.74 1.22
N MET A 612 23.21 -15.53 1.20
CA MET A 612 24.12 -15.09 0.14
C MET A 612 25.49 -15.76 0.34
N LYS A 613 25.94 -16.53 -0.63
CA LYS A 613 27.24 -17.23 -0.63
C LYS A 613 28.22 -16.58 -1.58
#